data_7e7276c8ada6a816b54e1c13c4305c52
#
_entry.id   7e7276c8ada6a816b54e1c13c4305c52
#
_cell.length_a   1.000
_cell.length_b   1.000
_cell.length_c   1.000
_cell.angle_alpha   90.00
_cell.angle_beta   90.00
_cell.angle_gamma   90.00
#
_symmetry.space_group_name_H-M   'P 1'
#
loop_
_entity.id
_entity.type
_entity.pdbx_description
1 polymer ?
#
loop_
_entity_poly.entity_id
_entity_poly.type
_entity_poly.pdbx_seq_one_letter_code
_entity_poly.pdbx_strand_id
1 'polypeptide(L)'
;MCQTDSVTGSRVAILKQVSASIGEINQPIAALVLNAQAALRLLNVQPTDTGAVSRLLAGIVKDGLRTGDIVHRTRALIEGAAGV
;
A
#
# COMPACT_ATOMS: atom_id res chain seq x y z
N MET A 1 9.37 37.36 3.58
CA MET A 1 8.24 36.73 4.30
C MET A 1 7.44 35.82 3.40
N CYS A 2 6.93 36.27 2.28
CA CYS A 2 6.13 35.46 1.37
C CYS A 2 6.87 34.21 0.88
N GLN A 3 8.16 34.32 0.56
CA GLN A 3 8.95 33.14 0.13
C GLN A 3 9.07 32.08 1.22
N THR A 4 9.27 32.49 2.45
CA THR A 4 9.38 31.57 3.59
C THR A 4 8.06 30.83 3.81
N ASP A 5 6.95 31.54 3.76
CA ASP A 5 5.62 30.97 3.91
C ASP A 5 5.29 30.01 2.77
N SER A 6 5.67 30.36 1.54
CA SER A 6 5.45 29.53 0.36
C SER A 6 6.25 28.22 0.46
N VAL A 7 7.51 28.27 0.87
CA VAL A 7 8.36 27.07 1.07
C VAL A 7 7.79 26.19 2.17
N THR A 8 7.37 26.78 3.29
CA THR A 8 6.77 26.04 4.40
C THR A 8 5.46 25.39 3.95
N GLY A 9 4.62 26.09 3.21
CA GLY A 9 3.37 25.56 2.66
C GLY A 9 3.61 24.39 1.73
N SER A 10 4.63 24.48 0.86
CA SER A 10 4.99 23.39 -0.06
C SER A 10 5.47 22.16 0.69
N ARG A 11 6.29 22.31 1.72
CA ARG A 11 6.75 21.21 2.55
C ARG A 11 5.60 20.53 3.28
N VAL A 12 4.67 21.30 3.82
CA VAL A 12 3.48 20.78 4.49
C VAL A 12 2.61 20.00 3.51
N ALA A 13 2.42 20.53 2.29
CA ALA A 13 1.64 19.84 1.26
C ALA A 13 2.26 18.50 0.87
N ILE A 14 3.59 18.46 0.71
CA ILE A 14 4.31 17.23 0.38
C ILE A 14 4.18 16.22 1.52
N LEU A 15 4.35 16.65 2.77
CA LEU A 15 4.19 15.79 3.94
C LEU A 15 2.78 15.21 4.03
N LYS A 16 1.76 16.00 3.72
CA LYS A 16 0.38 15.51 3.68
C LYS A 16 0.19 14.45 2.60
N GLN A 17 0.76 14.66 1.42
CA GLN A 17 0.70 13.69 0.33
C GLN A 17 1.42 12.39 0.69
N VAL A 18 2.60 12.49 1.28
CA VAL A 18 3.37 11.32 1.73
C VAL A 18 2.60 10.56 2.81
N SER A 19 2.03 11.27 3.79
CA SER A 19 1.23 10.66 4.85
C SER A 19 0.01 9.95 4.28
N ALA A 20 -0.68 10.56 3.31
CA ALA A 20 -1.83 9.95 2.65
C ALA A 20 -1.42 8.69 1.89
N SER A 21 -0.30 8.71 1.18
CA SER A 21 0.22 7.55 0.46
C SER A 21 0.57 6.41 1.40
N ILE A 22 1.20 6.72 2.54
CA ILE A 22 1.51 5.71 3.56
C ILE A 22 0.23 5.13 4.14
N GLY A 23 -0.79 5.96 4.39
CA GLY A 23 -2.10 5.50 4.85
C GLY A 23 -2.77 4.55 3.86
N GLU A 24 -2.62 4.80 2.56
CA GLU A 24 -3.15 3.92 1.51
C GLU A 24 -2.52 2.52 1.53
N ILE A 25 -1.30 2.38 2.02
CA ILE A 25 -0.60 1.09 2.09
C ILE A 25 -1.29 0.16 3.09
N ASN A 26 -1.88 0.69 4.15
CA ASN A 26 -2.51 -0.12 5.18
C ASN A 26 -3.67 -0.97 4.66
N GLN A 27 -4.44 -0.46 3.69
CA GLN A 27 -5.58 -1.19 3.14
C GLN A 27 -5.18 -2.47 2.41
N PRO A 28 -4.28 -2.43 1.40
CA PRO A 28 -3.89 -3.65 0.70
C PRO A 28 -3.11 -4.61 1.59
N ILE A 29 -2.34 -4.11 2.57
CA ILE A 29 -1.64 -4.99 3.52
C ILE A 29 -2.66 -5.71 4.41
N ALA A 30 -3.65 -5.03 4.94
CA ALA A 30 -4.70 -5.66 5.74
C ALA A 30 -5.45 -6.72 4.91
N ALA A 31 -5.77 -6.41 3.67
CA ALA A 31 -6.45 -7.33 2.76
C ALA A 31 -5.61 -8.57 2.49
N LEU A 32 -4.33 -8.43 2.21
CA LEU A 32 -3.48 -9.59 1.93
C LEU A 32 -3.29 -10.48 3.16
N VAL A 33 -3.20 -9.89 4.35
CA VAL A 33 -3.10 -10.66 5.60
C VAL A 33 -4.38 -11.46 5.84
N LEU A 34 -5.55 -10.84 5.67
CA LEU A 34 -6.84 -11.53 5.82
C LEU A 34 -7.00 -12.65 4.81
N ASN A 35 -6.60 -12.43 3.56
CA ASN A 35 -6.67 -13.45 2.51
C ASN A 35 -5.71 -14.61 2.80
N ALA A 36 -4.51 -14.32 3.29
CA ALA A 36 -3.55 -15.35 3.67
C ALA A 36 -4.07 -16.19 4.82
N GLN A 37 -4.65 -15.56 5.84
CA GLN A 37 -5.24 -16.27 6.98
C GLN A 37 -6.41 -17.16 6.54
N ALA A 38 -7.26 -16.66 5.64
CA ALA A 38 -8.36 -17.43 5.09
C ALA A 38 -7.86 -18.64 4.28
N ALA A 39 -6.82 -18.44 3.46
CA ALA A 39 -6.21 -19.52 2.68
C ALA A 39 -5.65 -20.61 3.60
N LEU A 40 -4.97 -20.23 4.69
CA LEU A 40 -4.45 -21.19 5.67
C LEU A 40 -5.57 -22.00 6.30
N ARG A 41 -6.70 -21.37 6.63
CA ARG A 41 -7.85 -22.09 7.18
C ARG A 41 -8.43 -23.08 6.17
N LEU A 42 -8.55 -22.70 4.91
CA LEU A 42 -9.07 -23.57 3.86
C LEU A 42 -8.16 -24.77 3.60
N LEU A 43 -6.85 -24.60 3.71
CA LEU A 43 -5.91 -25.71 3.57
C LEU A 43 -6.04 -26.76 4.66
N ASN A 44 -6.57 -26.39 5.82
CA ASN A 44 -6.76 -27.30 6.95
C ASN A 44 -8.12 -28.02 6.94
N VAL A 45 -8.98 -27.72 5.97
CA VAL A 45 -10.29 -28.35 5.81
C VAL A 45 -10.20 -29.44 4.76
N GLN A 46 -10.86 -30.60 5.03
CA GLN A 46 -10.88 -31.72 4.10
C GLN A 46 -12.30 -31.97 3.59
N PRO A 47 -12.52 -32.07 2.26
CA PRO A 47 -11.52 -31.88 1.21
C PRO A 47 -11.18 -30.42 1.00
N THR A 48 -9.93 -30.15 0.58
CA THR A 48 -9.47 -28.79 0.36
C THR A 48 -10.11 -28.19 -0.90
N ASP A 49 -10.67 -26.99 -0.79
CA ASP A 49 -11.17 -26.23 -1.93
C ASP A 49 -10.02 -25.45 -2.58
N THR A 50 -9.36 -26.09 -3.55
CA THR A 50 -8.21 -25.49 -4.23
C THR A 50 -8.59 -24.27 -5.06
N GLY A 51 -9.83 -24.23 -5.58
CA GLY A 51 -10.30 -23.05 -6.31
C GLY A 51 -10.42 -21.82 -5.41
N ALA A 52 -10.94 -22.01 -4.19
CA ALA A 52 -11.03 -20.93 -3.23
C ALA A 52 -9.64 -20.44 -2.79
N VAL A 53 -8.72 -21.38 -2.52
CA VAL A 53 -7.34 -21.04 -2.16
C VAL A 53 -6.66 -20.27 -3.29
N SER A 54 -6.84 -20.69 -4.53
CA SER A 54 -6.29 -20.04 -5.71
C SER A 54 -6.77 -18.59 -5.83
N ARG A 55 -8.07 -18.36 -5.60
CA ARG A 55 -8.64 -17.00 -5.65
C ARG A 55 -8.06 -16.10 -4.55
N LEU A 56 -7.89 -16.63 -3.35
CA LEU A 56 -7.29 -15.88 -2.25
C LEU A 56 -5.84 -15.53 -2.54
N LEU A 57 -5.06 -16.47 -3.08
CA LEU A 57 -3.68 -16.22 -3.47
C LEU A 57 -3.58 -15.16 -4.58
N ALA A 58 -4.48 -15.22 -5.56
CA ALA A 58 -4.54 -14.19 -6.61
C ALA A 58 -4.82 -12.80 -6.03
N GLY A 59 -5.68 -12.72 -5.03
CA GLY A 59 -5.94 -11.47 -4.30
C GLY A 59 -4.71 -10.96 -3.57
N ILE A 60 -3.93 -11.85 -2.97
CA ILE A 60 -2.67 -11.50 -2.30
C ILE A 60 -1.68 -10.91 -3.29
N VAL A 61 -1.52 -11.52 -4.47
CA VAL A 61 -0.64 -10.99 -5.51
C VAL A 61 -1.09 -9.60 -5.95
N LYS A 62 -2.38 -9.42 -6.18
CA LYS A 62 -2.95 -8.12 -6.58
C LYS A 62 -2.68 -7.05 -5.52
N ASP A 63 -2.92 -7.37 -4.26
CA ASP A 63 -2.71 -6.43 -3.17
C ASP A 63 -1.22 -6.11 -2.98
N GLY A 64 -0.35 -7.09 -3.16
CA GLY A 64 1.09 -6.88 -3.12
C GLY A 64 1.57 -5.95 -4.22
N LEU A 65 1.08 -6.13 -5.45
CA LEU A 65 1.41 -5.26 -6.59
C LEU A 65 0.92 -3.83 -6.33
N ARG A 66 -0.30 -3.69 -5.81
CA ARG A 66 -0.85 -2.37 -5.45
C ARG A 66 0.00 -1.68 -4.39
N THR A 67 0.41 -2.42 -3.37
CA THR A 67 1.30 -1.89 -2.33
C THR A 67 2.61 -1.39 -2.93
N GLY A 68 3.20 -2.17 -3.83
CA GLY A 68 4.43 -1.78 -4.53
C GLY A 68 4.26 -0.49 -5.32
N ASP A 69 3.13 -0.31 -6.00
CA ASP A 69 2.83 0.92 -6.75
C ASP A 69 2.72 2.13 -5.81
N ILE A 70 2.08 1.96 -4.65
CA ILE A 70 1.96 3.04 -3.66
C ILE A 70 3.34 3.42 -3.13
N VAL A 71 4.18 2.45 -2.81
CA VAL A 71 5.55 2.68 -2.35
C VAL A 71 6.34 3.44 -3.41
N HIS A 72 6.22 3.01 -4.68
CA HIS A 72 6.91 3.66 -5.79
C HIS A 72 6.50 5.13 -5.93
N ARG A 73 5.20 5.43 -5.88
CA ARG A 73 4.69 6.81 -5.94
C ARG A 73 5.17 7.65 -4.75
N THR A 74 5.17 7.07 -3.56
CA THR A 74 5.63 7.76 -2.35
C THR A 74 7.11 8.10 -2.45
N ARG A 75 7.94 7.18 -2.94
CA ARG A 75 9.36 7.44 -3.16
C ARG A 75 9.57 8.56 -4.18
N ALA A 76 8.79 8.56 -5.25
CA ALA A 76 8.87 9.62 -6.26
C ALA A 76 8.55 10.99 -5.67
N LEU A 77 7.56 11.08 -4.78
CA LEU A 77 7.23 12.32 -4.07
C LEU A 77 8.40 12.80 -3.21
N ILE A 78 9.00 11.89 -2.45
CA ILE A 78 10.12 12.22 -1.56
C ILE A 78 11.36 12.62 -2.37
N GLU A 79 11.69 11.87 -3.42
CA GLU A 79 12.83 12.16 -4.28
C GLU A 79 12.65 13.47 -5.03
N GLY A 80 11.45 13.74 -5.51
CA GLY A 80 11.12 15.01 -6.15
C GLY A 80 11.27 16.19 -5.20
N ALA A 81 10.85 16.05 -3.95
CA ALA A 81 11.01 17.09 -2.94
C ALA A 81 12.49 17.30 -2.58
N ALA A 82 13.28 16.23 -2.50
CA ALA A 82 14.70 16.29 -2.18
C ALA A 82 15.53 16.89 -3.34
N GLY A 83 15.09 16.68 -4.57
CA GLY A 83 15.78 17.16 -5.77
C GLY A 83 15.61 18.64 -6.03
N VAL A 84 14.73 19.31 -5.31
CA VAL A 84 14.48 20.73 -5.43
C VAL A 84 15.34 21.49 -4.42
#